data_0d4b256d66205cbc338c6f03cfd79dd6
#
_entry.id   0d4b256d66205cbc338c6f03cfd79dd6
#
_cell.length_a   1.000
_cell.length_b   1.000
_cell.length_c   1.000
_cell.angle_alpha   90.00
_cell.angle_beta   90.00
_cell.angle_gamma   90.00
#
_symmetry.space_group_name_H-M   'P 1'
#
loop_
_entity.id
_entity.type
_entity.pdbx_description
1 polymer ?
#
loop_
_entity_poly.entity_id
_entity_poly.type
_entity_poly.pdbx_seq_one_letter_code
_entity_poly.pdbx_strand_id
1 'polypeptide(L)'
;DRQKTLAFGVTKSISEGFMKMRINRFLEKYAGGRIYFAVNNTRQLLEEINTMKLDFAIVEGNFDKNIYDYIVLTKERFIPVCAADYVFKKEIACLEDLFEEPLIIREQGSGSREILENVLGSRNYTFQSFRSVMEIGDIGITKELLKDGSGITFLYEMAVKQELKEGSLKEIPLRDFDVCHEFALVWLKTKHFYDYYQKLAEELKTSMSEPEIVKNTQI
;
A
#
# COMPACT_ATOMS: atom_id res chain seq x y z
N ASP A 1 -3.24 -0.89 -37.32
CA ASP A 1 -3.77 -0.76 -35.95
C ASP A 1 -2.82 -1.46 -34.99
N ARG A 2 -1.93 -0.69 -34.34
CA ARG A 2 -1.14 -1.21 -33.22
C ARG A 2 -2.10 -1.37 -32.04
N GLN A 3 -2.40 -2.62 -31.68
CA GLN A 3 -3.08 -2.92 -30.41
C GLN A 3 -2.34 -2.17 -29.29
N LYS A 4 -3.02 -1.22 -28.64
CA LYS A 4 -2.45 -0.48 -27.51
C LYS A 4 -2.17 -1.51 -26.41
N THR A 5 -0.91 -1.74 -26.13
CA THR A 5 -0.49 -2.50 -24.94
C THR A 5 -0.35 -1.52 -23.78
N LEU A 6 -0.95 -1.82 -22.66
CA LEU A 6 -0.79 -1.09 -21.41
C LEU A 6 -0.09 -2.02 -20.43
N ALA A 7 1.11 -1.66 -19.99
CA ALA A 7 1.88 -2.43 -19.00
C ALA A 7 2.06 -1.59 -17.74
N PHE A 8 1.46 -1.99 -16.62
CA PHE A 8 1.57 -1.23 -15.39
C PHE A 8 1.60 -2.13 -14.15
N GLY A 9 2.07 -1.56 -13.05
CA GLY A 9 2.14 -2.25 -11.77
C GLY A 9 1.60 -1.43 -10.62
N VAL A 10 1.26 -2.13 -9.54
CA VAL A 10 0.90 -1.52 -8.27
C VAL A 10 1.60 -2.27 -7.14
N THR A 11 1.86 -1.58 -6.04
CA THR A 11 2.40 -2.27 -4.86
C THR A 11 1.35 -3.17 -4.23
N LYS A 12 1.81 -4.12 -3.43
CA LYS A 12 0.93 -5.07 -2.73
C LYS A 12 -0.06 -4.35 -1.82
N SER A 13 0.37 -3.30 -1.13
CA SER A 13 -0.50 -2.47 -0.27
C SER A 13 -1.60 -1.80 -1.07
N ILE A 14 -1.26 -1.23 -2.22
CA ILE A 14 -2.20 -0.54 -3.11
C ILE A 14 -3.17 -1.54 -3.75
N SER A 15 -2.70 -2.75 -4.10
CA SER A 15 -3.57 -3.78 -4.68
C SER A 15 -4.65 -4.25 -3.72
N GLU A 16 -4.34 -4.39 -2.43
CA GLU A 16 -5.29 -4.83 -1.41
C GLU A 16 -6.41 -3.81 -1.13
N GLY A 17 -6.11 -2.52 -1.21
CA GLY A 17 -7.07 -1.47 -0.92
C GLY A 17 -7.55 -0.76 -2.18
N PHE A 18 -6.71 0.11 -2.70
CA PHE A 18 -7.03 1.07 -3.75
C PHE A 18 -7.48 0.43 -5.07
N MET A 19 -6.74 -0.58 -5.56
CA MET A 19 -7.02 -1.19 -6.86
C MET A 19 -8.07 -2.28 -6.82
N LYS A 20 -8.18 -3.03 -5.71
CA LYS A 20 -9.14 -4.14 -5.58
C LYS A 20 -10.57 -3.73 -5.93
N MET A 21 -10.98 -2.51 -5.58
CA MET A 21 -12.33 -2.00 -5.82
C MET A 21 -12.52 -1.33 -7.19
N ARG A 22 -11.45 -1.03 -7.91
CA ARG A 22 -11.47 -0.12 -9.07
C ARG A 22 -10.86 -0.68 -10.34
N ILE A 23 -10.14 -1.78 -10.23
CA ILE A 23 -9.41 -2.37 -11.36
C ILE A 23 -10.33 -2.67 -12.54
N ASN A 24 -11.53 -3.19 -12.30
CA ASN A 24 -12.48 -3.53 -13.36
C ASN A 24 -12.86 -2.31 -14.18
N ARG A 25 -13.25 -1.21 -13.51
CA ARG A 25 -13.65 0.04 -14.18
C ARG A 25 -12.50 0.66 -14.97
N PHE A 26 -11.28 0.56 -14.43
CA PHE A 26 -10.09 1.00 -15.12
C PHE A 26 -9.83 0.16 -16.38
N LEU A 27 -9.90 -1.16 -16.27
CA LEU A 27 -9.64 -2.08 -17.38
C LEU A 27 -10.69 -2.01 -18.50
N GLU A 28 -11.96 -1.73 -18.17
CA GLU A 28 -13.03 -1.55 -19.16
C GLU A 28 -12.70 -0.47 -20.20
N LYS A 29 -12.00 0.58 -19.83
CA LYS A 29 -11.57 1.65 -20.74
C LYS A 29 -10.51 1.22 -21.75
N TYR A 30 -9.80 0.13 -21.46
CA TYR A 30 -8.75 -0.42 -22.31
C TYR A 30 -9.21 -1.73 -22.99
N ALA A 31 -10.52 -2.00 -22.98
CA ALA A 31 -11.09 -3.15 -23.64
C ALA A 31 -10.73 -3.18 -25.15
N GLY A 32 -10.23 -4.33 -25.63
CA GLY A 32 -9.75 -4.51 -26.99
C GLY A 32 -8.25 -4.31 -27.17
N GLY A 33 -7.50 -3.92 -26.13
CA GLY A 33 -6.04 -3.88 -26.09
C GLY A 33 -5.44 -5.06 -25.33
N ARG A 34 -4.10 -5.10 -25.30
CA ARG A 34 -3.36 -6.05 -24.43
C ARG A 34 -2.98 -5.33 -23.14
N ILE A 35 -3.33 -5.91 -21.99
CA ILE A 35 -3.01 -5.37 -20.68
C ILE A 35 -2.06 -6.33 -19.96
N TYR A 36 -0.97 -5.79 -19.44
CA TYR A 36 -0.09 -6.48 -18.49
C TYR A 36 -0.18 -5.74 -17.15
N PHE A 37 -0.61 -6.44 -16.11
CA PHE A 37 -0.77 -5.90 -14.76
C PHE A 37 0.07 -6.69 -13.77
N ALA A 38 1.00 -5.99 -13.09
CA ALA A 38 1.90 -6.59 -12.11
C ALA A 38 1.58 -6.11 -10.69
N VAL A 39 1.73 -7.01 -9.72
CA VAL A 39 1.67 -6.69 -8.28
C VAL A 39 2.99 -7.11 -7.65
N ASN A 40 3.77 -6.14 -7.20
CA ASN A 40 5.09 -6.36 -6.61
C ASN A 40 5.36 -5.35 -5.49
N ASN A 41 6.55 -5.36 -4.89
CA ASN A 41 6.97 -4.28 -4.00
C ASN A 41 7.53 -3.08 -4.79
N THR A 42 7.69 -1.93 -4.12
CA THR A 42 8.13 -0.68 -4.75
C THR A 42 9.44 -0.86 -5.52
N ARG A 43 10.45 -1.50 -4.93
CA ARG A 43 11.76 -1.70 -5.58
C ARG A 43 11.63 -2.49 -6.88
N GLN A 44 10.91 -3.60 -6.85
CA GLN A 44 10.73 -4.44 -8.04
C GLN A 44 9.98 -3.72 -9.16
N LEU A 45 8.94 -2.96 -8.82
CA LEU A 45 8.19 -2.17 -9.80
C LEU A 45 9.05 -1.08 -10.46
N LEU A 46 9.89 -0.39 -9.68
CA LEU A 46 10.82 0.60 -10.21
C LEU A 46 11.87 -0.03 -11.13
N GLU A 47 12.38 -1.23 -10.79
CA GLU A 47 13.27 -2.01 -11.67
C GLU A 47 12.56 -2.41 -12.98
N GLU A 48 11.31 -2.80 -12.93
CA GLU A 48 10.52 -3.13 -14.11
C GLU A 48 10.21 -1.90 -14.99
N ILE A 49 10.03 -0.71 -14.40
CA ILE A 49 9.95 0.57 -15.14
C ILE A 49 11.30 0.88 -15.82
N ASN A 50 12.41 0.75 -15.10
CA ASN A 50 13.76 1.02 -15.63
C ASN A 50 14.11 0.11 -16.81
N THR A 51 13.64 -1.12 -16.82
CA THR A 51 13.83 -2.07 -17.92
C THR A 51 12.74 -1.99 -19.00
N MET A 52 11.86 -0.99 -18.95
CA MET A 52 10.75 -0.78 -19.90
C MET A 52 9.78 -1.97 -19.99
N LYS A 53 9.72 -2.78 -18.96
CA LYS A 53 8.74 -3.87 -18.83
C LYS A 53 7.37 -3.33 -18.39
N LEU A 54 7.38 -2.24 -17.61
CA LEU A 54 6.20 -1.45 -17.23
C LEU A 54 6.30 -0.04 -17.81
N ASP A 55 5.15 0.49 -18.24
CA ASP A 55 5.02 1.89 -18.67
C ASP A 55 4.99 2.83 -17.45
N PHE A 56 4.34 2.40 -16.37
CA PHE A 56 4.23 3.11 -15.10
C PHE A 56 3.88 2.16 -13.95
N ALA A 57 4.00 2.67 -12.73
CA ALA A 57 3.50 1.98 -11.55
C ALA A 57 2.81 2.95 -10.58
N ILE A 58 1.95 2.42 -9.71
CA ILE A 58 1.43 3.13 -8.56
C ILE A 58 2.14 2.58 -7.34
N VAL A 59 2.87 3.46 -6.66
CA VAL A 59 3.75 3.06 -5.55
C VAL A 59 3.53 3.94 -4.32
N GLU A 60 3.86 3.40 -3.18
CA GLU A 60 4.17 4.11 -1.94
C GLU A 60 5.67 4.00 -1.66
N GLY A 61 6.18 4.86 -0.78
CA GLY A 61 7.58 4.86 -0.39
C GLY A 61 8.42 5.88 -1.18
N ASN A 62 9.72 5.78 -1.01
CA ASN A 62 10.64 6.71 -1.64
C ASN A 62 11.06 6.21 -3.03
N PHE A 63 11.22 7.17 -3.93
CA PHE A 63 11.79 6.95 -5.25
C PHE A 63 12.61 8.18 -5.66
N ASP A 64 13.57 8.01 -6.55
CA ASP A 64 14.44 9.10 -7.00
C ASP A 64 13.69 10.03 -7.96
N LYS A 65 13.36 11.24 -7.49
CA LYS A 65 12.68 12.28 -8.26
C LYS A 65 13.54 12.88 -9.40
N ASN A 66 14.81 12.54 -9.49
CA ASN A 66 15.65 12.88 -10.63
C ASN A 66 15.46 11.90 -11.79
N ILE A 67 15.09 10.65 -11.50
CA ILE A 67 14.91 9.56 -12.47
C ILE A 67 13.45 9.47 -12.91
N TYR A 68 12.51 9.66 -11.96
CA TYR A 68 11.08 9.47 -12.20
C TYR A 68 10.31 10.78 -12.14
N ASP A 69 9.36 10.95 -13.07
CA ASP A 69 8.24 11.88 -12.91
C ASP A 69 7.12 11.18 -12.15
N TYR A 70 6.28 11.95 -11.47
CA TYR A 70 5.21 11.39 -10.65
C TYR A 70 4.01 12.34 -10.51
N ILE A 71 2.86 11.74 -10.20
CA ILE A 71 1.65 12.46 -9.81
C ILE A 71 1.09 11.81 -8.55
N VAL A 72 0.89 12.59 -7.50
CA VAL A 72 0.26 12.12 -6.27
C VAL A 72 -1.22 11.83 -6.54
N LEU A 73 -1.65 10.60 -6.23
CA LEU A 73 -3.02 10.15 -6.39
C LEU A 73 -3.85 10.38 -5.12
N THR A 74 -3.33 9.96 -3.99
CA THR A 74 -3.98 10.07 -2.68
C THR A 74 -2.95 10.10 -1.57
N LYS A 75 -3.41 10.43 -0.38
CA LYS A 75 -2.63 10.39 0.86
C LYS A 75 -3.34 9.49 1.84
N GLU A 76 -2.64 8.47 2.32
CA GLU A 76 -3.21 7.39 3.13
C GLU A 76 -2.58 7.33 4.52
N ARG A 77 -3.41 7.04 5.53
CA ARG A 77 -2.94 6.79 6.89
C ARG A 77 -2.21 5.45 6.98
N PHE A 78 -1.08 5.47 7.67
CA PHE A 78 -0.30 4.28 7.99
C PHE A 78 -0.45 4.01 9.48
N ILE A 79 -1.07 2.89 9.87
CA ILE A 79 -1.57 2.65 11.21
C ILE A 79 -1.03 1.34 11.81
N PRO A 80 -0.76 1.29 13.12
CA PRO A 80 -0.50 0.04 13.82
C PRO A 80 -1.80 -0.73 14.05
N VAL A 81 -1.78 -2.04 13.79
CA VAL A 81 -2.95 -2.92 13.88
C VAL A 81 -2.63 -4.25 14.54
N CYS A 82 -3.63 -4.83 15.20
CA CYS A 82 -3.59 -6.16 15.80
C CYS A 82 -4.97 -6.84 15.73
N ALA A 83 -5.08 -8.09 16.21
CA ALA A 83 -6.38 -8.75 16.39
C ALA A 83 -7.31 -7.91 17.27
N ALA A 84 -8.60 -7.97 17.01
CA ALA A 84 -9.58 -7.23 17.81
C ALA A 84 -9.58 -7.61 19.29
N ASP A 85 -9.35 -8.89 19.58
CA ASP A 85 -9.27 -9.46 20.93
C ASP A 85 -7.83 -9.53 21.47
N TYR A 86 -6.85 -8.95 20.78
CA TYR A 86 -5.46 -8.93 21.25
C TYR A 86 -5.33 -8.26 22.61
N VAL A 87 -4.70 -8.96 23.56
CA VAL A 87 -4.51 -8.50 24.93
C VAL A 87 -3.07 -8.08 25.15
N PHE A 88 -2.87 -6.79 25.37
CA PHE A 88 -1.57 -6.24 25.75
C PHE A 88 -1.28 -6.49 27.24
N LYS A 89 -0.01 -6.73 27.58
CA LYS A 89 0.41 -6.92 28.97
C LYS A 89 0.43 -5.65 29.80
N LYS A 90 0.48 -4.50 29.12
CA LYS A 90 0.47 -3.15 29.71
C LYS A 90 -0.41 -2.22 28.90
N GLU A 91 -0.71 -1.07 29.47
CA GLU A 91 -1.35 0.01 28.74
C GLU A 91 -0.45 0.49 27.58
N ILE A 92 -1.04 0.64 26.41
CA ILE A 92 -0.35 1.10 25.20
C ILE A 92 -0.76 2.56 24.96
N ALA A 93 0.21 3.47 24.93
CA ALA A 93 0.00 4.89 24.73
C ALA A 93 0.94 5.51 23.66
N CYS A 94 2.14 4.95 23.49
CA CYS A 94 3.17 5.44 22.58
C CYS A 94 3.83 4.27 21.81
N LEU A 95 4.62 4.60 20.80
CA LEU A 95 5.28 3.60 19.94
C LEU A 95 6.18 2.65 20.75
N GLU A 96 6.90 3.17 21.74
CA GLU A 96 7.81 2.39 22.58
C GLU A 96 7.10 1.32 23.41
N ASP A 97 5.82 1.53 23.72
CA ASP A 97 5.03 0.53 24.44
C ASP A 97 4.82 -0.75 23.64
N LEU A 98 4.90 -0.66 22.30
CA LEU A 98 4.77 -1.80 21.39
C LEU A 98 6.04 -2.67 21.31
N PHE A 99 7.18 -2.22 21.86
CA PHE A 99 8.43 -2.97 21.74
C PHE A 99 8.42 -4.31 22.48
N GLU A 100 7.51 -4.50 23.42
CA GLU A 100 7.32 -5.79 24.10
C GLU A 100 6.50 -6.80 23.29
N GLU A 101 5.96 -6.38 22.14
CA GLU A 101 5.11 -7.21 21.28
C GLU A 101 5.90 -7.81 20.12
N PRO A 102 5.49 -8.99 19.60
CA PRO A 102 5.99 -9.51 18.32
C PRO A 102 5.57 -8.59 17.17
N LEU A 103 6.52 -8.20 16.34
CA LEU A 103 6.28 -7.35 15.17
C LEU A 103 6.30 -8.20 13.89
N ILE A 104 5.26 -8.07 13.07
CA ILE A 104 5.24 -8.60 11.71
C ILE A 104 5.55 -7.45 10.77
N ILE A 105 6.61 -7.60 9.95
CA ILE A 105 7.03 -6.61 8.98
C ILE A 105 6.93 -7.15 7.55
N ARG A 106 6.89 -6.23 6.60
CA ARG A 106 6.97 -6.55 5.18
C ARG A 106 8.41 -6.88 4.77
N GLU A 107 8.50 -7.51 3.62
CA GLU A 107 9.77 -7.87 2.98
C GLU A 107 10.61 -6.65 2.61
N GLN A 108 11.91 -6.85 2.47
CA GLN A 108 12.83 -5.82 2.02
C GLN A 108 12.48 -5.32 0.62
N GLY A 109 12.49 -3.99 0.42
CA GLY A 109 12.07 -3.34 -0.82
C GLY A 109 10.59 -2.95 -0.83
N SER A 110 9.82 -3.27 0.22
CA SER A 110 8.46 -2.76 0.44
C SER A 110 8.50 -1.30 0.89
N GLY A 111 7.70 -0.43 0.26
CA GLY A 111 7.57 0.97 0.66
C GLY A 111 7.02 1.14 2.07
N SER A 112 6.05 0.31 2.49
CA SER A 112 5.50 0.36 3.85
C SER A 112 6.53 -0.04 4.91
N ARG A 113 7.43 -0.99 4.61
CA ARG A 113 8.56 -1.31 5.49
C ARG A 113 9.51 -0.12 5.63
N GLU A 114 9.88 0.50 4.53
CA GLU A 114 10.78 1.67 4.51
C GLU A 114 10.22 2.84 5.33
N ILE A 115 8.91 3.08 5.26
CA ILE A 115 8.25 4.11 6.08
C ILE A 115 8.41 3.79 7.57
N LEU A 116 8.16 2.56 7.98
CA LEU A 116 8.33 2.17 9.38
C LEU A 116 9.80 2.25 9.82
N GLU A 117 10.75 1.83 8.98
CA GLU A 117 12.18 1.98 9.24
C GLU A 117 12.56 3.45 9.45
N ASN A 118 12.04 4.35 8.61
CA ASN A 118 12.29 5.80 8.74
C ASN A 118 11.69 6.38 10.02
N VAL A 119 10.47 5.98 10.39
CA VAL A 119 9.83 6.41 11.65
C VAL A 119 10.63 5.94 12.86
N LEU A 120 11.03 4.68 12.90
CA LEU A 120 11.86 4.15 13.97
C LEU A 120 13.23 4.83 14.01
N GLY A 121 13.89 4.95 12.84
CA GLY A 121 15.21 5.56 12.71
C GLY A 121 15.24 7.02 13.15
N SER A 122 14.19 7.80 12.89
CA SER A 122 14.06 9.19 13.34
C SER A 122 14.05 9.34 14.89
N ARG A 123 13.74 8.25 15.59
CA ARG A 123 13.73 8.14 17.06
C ARG A 123 14.89 7.29 17.59
N ASN A 124 15.87 6.95 16.75
CA ASN A 124 17.02 6.08 17.07
C ASN A 124 16.64 4.64 17.46
N TYR A 125 15.50 4.15 16.96
CA TYR A 125 15.05 2.77 17.10
C TYR A 125 15.22 1.98 15.80
N THR A 126 15.16 0.65 15.91
CA THR A 126 15.16 -0.28 14.78
C THR A 126 14.13 -1.39 15.03
N PHE A 127 13.92 -2.29 14.07
CA PHE A 127 13.09 -3.47 14.31
C PHE A 127 13.59 -4.35 15.46
N GLN A 128 14.90 -4.32 15.75
CA GLN A 128 15.49 -5.05 16.90
C GLN A 128 15.03 -4.51 18.25
N SER A 129 14.41 -3.35 18.30
CA SER A 129 13.79 -2.82 19.52
C SER A 129 12.54 -3.61 19.93
N PHE A 130 11.93 -4.35 19.01
CA PHE A 130 10.77 -5.17 19.29
C PHE A 130 11.16 -6.54 19.87
N ARG A 131 10.29 -7.15 20.64
CA ARG A 131 10.49 -8.46 21.29
C ARG A 131 10.91 -9.55 20.31
N SER A 132 10.30 -9.59 19.15
CA SER A 132 10.64 -10.46 18.03
C SER A 132 10.13 -9.86 16.72
N VAL A 133 10.73 -10.25 15.59
CA VAL A 133 10.38 -9.76 14.27
C VAL A 133 10.13 -10.93 13.34
N MET A 134 9.00 -10.90 12.65
CA MET A 134 8.63 -11.82 11.57
C MET A 134 8.57 -11.06 10.26
N GLU A 135 9.32 -11.47 9.25
CA GLU A 135 9.26 -10.88 7.91
C GLU A 135 8.30 -11.69 7.01
N ILE A 136 7.20 -11.07 6.57
CA ILE A 136 6.16 -11.69 5.75
C ILE A 136 5.91 -10.83 4.51
N GLY A 137 6.17 -11.39 3.33
CA GLY A 137 6.04 -10.68 2.05
C GLY A 137 4.62 -10.64 1.47
N ASP A 138 3.63 -11.19 2.16
CA ASP A 138 2.24 -11.25 1.72
C ASP A 138 1.31 -10.61 2.75
N ILE A 139 0.44 -9.68 2.31
CA ILE A 139 -0.47 -8.95 3.19
C ILE A 139 -1.63 -9.84 3.66
N GLY A 140 -2.11 -10.72 2.80
CA GLY A 140 -3.18 -11.65 3.15
C GLY A 140 -2.74 -12.60 4.28
N ILE A 141 -1.55 -13.20 4.15
CA ILE A 141 -0.96 -14.02 5.21
C ILE A 141 -0.74 -13.19 6.48
N THR A 142 -0.25 -11.96 6.35
CA THR A 142 -0.08 -11.06 7.50
C THR A 142 -1.40 -10.84 8.24
N LYS A 143 -2.49 -10.58 7.52
CA LYS A 143 -3.83 -10.41 8.12
C LYS A 143 -4.31 -11.64 8.87
N GLU A 144 -4.10 -12.84 8.32
CA GLU A 144 -4.47 -14.09 8.99
C GLU A 144 -3.65 -14.29 10.28
N LEU A 145 -2.33 -14.07 10.21
CA LEU A 145 -1.47 -14.14 11.41
C LEU A 145 -1.90 -13.13 12.49
N LEU A 146 -2.33 -11.92 12.09
CA LEU A 146 -2.86 -10.94 13.04
C LEU A 146 -4.14 -11.46 13.70
N LYS A 147 -5.09 -11.98 12.93
CA LYS A 147 -6.36 -12.52 13.46
C LYS A 147 -6.13 -13.66 14.44
N ASP A 148 -5.07 -14.45 14.22
CA ASP A 148 -4.64 -15.53 15.14
C ASP A 148 -3.88 -15.01 16.38
N GLY A 149 -3.73 -13.68 16.52
CA GLY A 149 -3.05 -13.09 17.67
C GLY A 149 -1.53 -13.25 17.67
N SER A 150 -0.91 -13.50 16.50
CA SER A 150 0.55 -13.75 16.40
C SER A 150 1.42 -12.51 16.64
N GLY A 151 0.81 -11.31 16.77
CA GLY A 151 1.53 -10.07 17.03
C GLY A 151 0.83 -8.83 16.49
N ILE A 152 1.63 -7.81 16.22
CA ILE A 152 1.19 -6.53 15.69
C ILE A 152 1.88 -6.26 14.35
N THR A 153 1.31 -5.36 13.55
CA THR A 153 1.93 -4.84 12.33
C THR A 153 1.55 -3.40 12.09
N PHE A 154 2.18 -2.78 11.08
CA PHE A 154 1.84 -1.47 10.57
C PHE A 154 1.44 -1.58 9.11
N LEU A 155 0.23 -1.16 8.77
CA LEU A 155 -0.33 -1.22 7.42
C LEU A 155 -1.05 0.09 7.08
N TYR A 156 -1.28 0.31 5.80
CA TYR A 156 -2.20 1.37 5.39
C TYR A 156 -3.63 1.04 5.80
N GLU A 157 -4.34 2.01 6.36
CA GLU A 157 -5.73 1.85 6.83
C GLU A 157 -6.62 1.24 5.74
N MET A 158 -6.46 1.70 4.49
CA MET A 158 -7.24 1.17 3.37
C MET A 158 -7.00 -0.32 3.10
N ALA A 159 -5.82 -0.86 3.40
CA ALA A 159 -5.51 -2.28 3.17
C ALA A 159 -6.19 -3.20 4.21
N VAL A 160 -6.60 -2.66 5.36
CA VAL A 160 -7.28 -3.37 6.45
C VAL A 160 -8.69 -2.84 6.74
N LYS A 161 -9.21 -1.97 5.86
CA LYS A 161 -10.51 -1.30 6.05
C LYS A 161 -11.65 -2.27 6.27
N GLN A 162 -11.65 -3.39 5.58
CA GLN A 162 -12.68 -4.41 5.73
C GLN A 162 -12.59 -5.08 7.10
N GLU A 163 -11.41 -5.51 7.51
CA GLU A 163 -11.15 -6.17 8.79
C GLU A 163 -11.47 -5.24 9.98
N LEU A 164 -11.15 -3.95 9.87
CA LEU A 164 -11.53 -2.95 10.87
C LEU A 164 -13.07 -2.80 10.97
N LYS A 165 -13.76 -2.75 9.83
CA LYS A 165 -15.22 -2.65 9.78
C LYS A 165 -15.91 -3.90 10.32
N GLU A 166 -15.37 -5.08 10.03
CA GLU A 166 -15.88 -6.37 10.51
C GLU A 166 -15.54 -6.63 11.98
N GLY A 167 -14.61 -5.86 12.55
CA GLY A 167 -14.16 -6.02 13.92
C GLY A 167 -13.27 -7.25 14.14
N SER A 168 -12.62 -7.78 13.09
CA SER A 168 -11.62 -8.86 13.22
C SER A 168 -10.23 -8.32 13.54
N LEU A 169 -9.93 -7.09 13.13
CA LEU A 169 -8.74 -6.33 13.52
C LEU A 169 -9.14 -5.02 14.18
N LYS A 170 -8.22 -4.42 14.91
CA LYS A 170 -8.35 -3.07 15.50
C LYS A 170 -7.09 -2.25 15.28
N GLU A 171 -7.26 -0.95 15.12
CA GLU A 171 -6.17 0.03 15.22
C GLU A 171 -5.69 0.12 16.67
N ILE A 172 -4.38 0.19 16.86
CA ILE A 172 -3.78 0.41 18.18
C ILE A 172 -3.62 1.93 18.35
N PRO A 173 -4.32 2.57 19.29
CA PRO A 173 -4.26 4.01 19.45
C PRO A 173 -2.92 4.43 20.05
N LEU A 174 -2.10 5.15 19.29
CA LEU A 174 -0.84 5.74 19.76
C LEU A 174 -0.93 7.26 19.71
N ARG A 175 -0.50 7.94 20.77
CA ARG A 175 -0.54 9.43 20.85
C ARG A 175 0.53 10.09 19.99
N ASP A 176 1.59 9.37 19.68
CA ASP A 176 2.80 9.86 19.04
C ASP A 176 3.06 9.24 17.66
N PHE A 177 2.05 8.60 17.07
CA PHE A 177 2.12 7.98 15.76
C PHE A 177 0.97 8.47 14.87
N ASP A 178 1.25 9.55 14.13
CA ASP A 178 0.35 10.11 13.11
C ASP A 178 1.10 10.15 11.78
N VAL A 179 1.07 9.04 11.06
CA VAL A 179 1.83 8.85 9.82
C VAL A 179 0.88 8.74 8.65
N CYS A 180 1.03 9.66 7.70
CA CYS A 180 0.38 9.61 6.40
C CYS A 180 1.42 9.58 5.30
N HIS A 181 1.17 8.81 4.27
CA HIS A 181 2.07 8.74 3.12
C HIS A 181 1.30 8.86 1.79
N GLU A 182 2.00 9.36 0.77
CA GLU A 182 1.44 9.57 -0.56
C GLU A 182 1.53 8.30 -1.40
N PHE A 183 0.44 7.98 -2.11
CA PHE A 183 0.46 7.03 -3.21
C PHE A 183 0.63 7.81 -4.50
N ALA A 184 1.63 7.46 -5.29
CA ALA A 184 1.99 8.18 -6.49
C ALA A 184 1.98 7.27 -7.72
N LEU A 185 1.45 7.78 -8.82
CA LEU A 185 1.67 7.24 -10.15
C LEU A 185 3.05 7.72 -10.59
N VAL A 186 3.93 6.78 -10.97
CA VAL A 186 5.35 7.00 -11.23
C VAL A 186 5.74 6.39 -12.57
N TRP A 187 6.52 7.13 -13.38
CA TRP A 187 7.07 6.67 -14.67
C TRP A 187 8.46 7.25 -14.91
N LEU A 188 9.23 6.69 -15.86
CA LEU A 188 10.53 7.25 -16.23
C LEU A 188 10.37 8.66 -16.75
N LYS A 189 11.21 9.56 -16.27
CA LYS A 189 11.23 10.97 -16.65
C LYS A 189 11.55 11.11 -18.13
N THR A 190 10.55 11.45 -18.91
CA THR A 190 10.67 11.67 -20.36
C THR A 190 9.88 12.93 -20.72
N LYS A 191 10.43 13.74 -21.63
CA LYS A 191 9.85 15.07 -21.98
C LYS A 191 8.46 15.03 -22.65
N HIS A 192 7.91 13.84 -22.98
CA HIS A 192 6.79 13.76 -23.92
C HIS A 192 5.51 13.11 -23.39
N PHE A 193 5.46 12.58 -22.16
CA PHE A 193 4.31 11.80 -21.70
C PHE A 193 3.59 12.36 -20.47
N TYR A 194 3.97 13.53 -19.98
CA TYR A 194 3.38 14.12 -18.78
C TYR A 194 1.85 14.31 -18.92
N ASP A 195 1.39 14.87 -20.02
CA ASP A 195 -0.05 15.11 -20.27
C ASP A 195 -0.85 13.79 -20.33
N TYR A 196 -0.24 12.73 -20.85
CA TYR A 196 -0.86 11.42 -20.90
C TYR A 196 -1.04 10.86 -19.48
N TYR A 197 0.02 10.89 -18.66
CA TYR A 197 -0.05 10.38 -17.29
C TYR A 197 -0.89 11.28 -16.38
N GLN A 198 -0.97 12.57 -16.65
CA GLN A 198 -1.88 13.47 -15.96
C GLN A 198 -3.35 13.06 -16.16
N LYS A 199 -3.75 12.82 -17.41
CA LYS A 199 -5.11 12.34 -17.73
C LYS A 199 -5.40 10.99 -17.07
N LEU A 200 -4.42 10.08 -17.10
CA LEU A 200 -4.52 8.77 -16.48
C LEU A 200 -4.70 8.88 -14.94
N ALA A 201 -3.95 9.77 -14.31
CA ALA A 201 -4.06 10.04 -12.87
C ALA A 201 -5.43 10.63 -12.51
N GLU A 202 -5.96 11.56 -13.32
CA GLU A 202 -7.31 12.12 -13.14
C GLU A 202 -8.38 11.03 -13.26
N GLU A 203 -8.26 10.13 -14.21
CA GLU A 203 -9.16 8.99 -14.37
C GLU A 203 -9.12 8.05 -13.14
N LEU A 204 -7.93 7.74 -12.64
CA LEU A 204 -7.76 6.96 -11.44
C LEU A 204 -8.36 7.66 -10.21
N LYS A 205 -8.16 8.98 -10.05
CA LYS A 205 -8.74 9.79 -8.96
C LYS A 205 -10.27 9.83 -9.04
N THR A 206 -10.84 10.05 -10.23
CA THR A 206 -12.30 10.12 -10.42
C THR A 206 -12.97 8.79 -10.07
N SER A 207 -12.34 7.68 -10.41
CA SER A 207 -12.83 6.37 -9.97
C SER A 207 -12.74 6.15 -8.46
N MET A 208 -12.04 7.04 -7.72
CA MET A 208 -11.91 7.02 -6.26
C MET A 208 -13.04 7.77 -5.53
N SER A 209 -13.62 8.79 -6.15
CA SER A 209 -14.58 9.70 -5.50
C SER A 209 -16.04 9.28 -5.62
N GLU A 210 -16.36 8.23 -6.37
CA GLU A 210 -17.73 7.75 -6.50
C GLU A 210 -18.08 6.69 -5.44
N PRO A 211 -19.20 6.84 -4.73
CA PRO A 211 -19.67 5.85 -3.76
C PRO A 211 -19.94 4.50 -4.44
N GLU A 212 -19.70 3.40 -3.71
CA GLU A 212 -20.10 2.05 -4.10
C GLU A 212 -21.57 2.03 -4.49
N ILE A 213 -21.88 1.87 -5.77
CA ILE A 213 -23.21 1.46 -6.17
C ILE A 213 -23.32 -0.02 -5.80
N VAL A 214 -23.85 -0.29 -4.62
CA VAL A 214 -24.30 -1.64 -4.26
C VAL A 214 -25.37 -2.02 -5.27
N LYS A 215 -25.02 -2.80 -6.29
CA LYS A 215 -26.01 -3.48 -7.10
C LYS A 215 -26.68 -4.52 -6.19
N ASN A 216 -27.76 -4.12 -5.55
CA ASN A 216 -28.73 -5.07 -5.02
C ASN A 216 -29.31 -5.83 -6.20
N THR A 217 -28.71 -6.95 -6.53
CA THR A 217 -29.36 -7.95 -7.39
C THR A 217 -30.31 -8.72 -6.48
N GLN A 218 -31.53 -8.24 -6.40
CA GLN A 218 -32.64 -9.10 -5.96
C GLN A 218 -32.84 -10.17 -7.04
N ILE A 219 -32.69 -11.40 -6.65
CA ILE A 219 -33.31 -12.58 -7.29
C ILE A 219 -34.27 -13.16 -6.29
#